data_52936f72bd22bf6d53d06e8b78aaaca7
#
_entry.id   52936f72bd22bf6d53d06e8b78aaaca7
#
_cell.length_a   1.000
_cell.length_b   1.000
_cell.length_c   1.000
_cell.angle_alpha   90.00
_cell.angle_beta   90.00
_cell.angle_gamma   90.00
#
_symmetry.space_group_name_H-M   'P 1'
#
loop_
_entity.id
_entity.type
_entity.pdbx_description
1 polymer ?
#
loop_
_entity_poly.entity_id
_entity_poly.type
_entity_poly.pdbx_seq_one_letter_code
_entity_poly.pdbx_strand_id
1 'polypeptide(L)'
;MNRNLFDFKPSEWLPVKDKAVLEHCRNIKREEMETTNENGYSIRVVPHPSSAVACELFDWIYRSDVEDKKTVIVFPNSWKNIYTSVANMCNVFNVSARNIHAFCMDEYADEDGNVAPISWNRSLGGHFMTEFYMQFREDLRPPLRQMHYYTNENINCYSEMIEEEGDGGADLIVSATGWVGHTAFIDPLTKAFKADNLEDFLKIKAGFVDNHRLTIQQNSGGVSPLWHTPRYSVTIGPYDVIHAREHLERHDLQNVGGYASWERMISRLQLYGPVCMEVPASIYQLTKGTIYVSEDMARPIEPLDLIAL
;
A
#
# COMPACT_ATOMS: atom_id res chain seq x y z
N MET A 1 33.37 24.33 19.36
CA MET A 1 33.63 24.32 17.90
C MET A 1 32.28 24.41 17.20
N ASN A 2 31.93 25.60 16.66
CA ASN A 2 30.80 25.72 15.78
C ASN A 2 31.12 24.91 14.51
N ARG A 3 30.74 23.68 14.46
CA ARG A 3 30.56 23.01 13.15
C ARG A 3 29.48 23.83 12.46
N ASN A 4 29.79 24.49 11.37
CA ASN A 4 28.81 24.93 10.39
C ASN A 4 28.06 23.67 9.95
N LEU A 5 27.05 23.29 10.72
CA LEU A 5 26.13 22.25 10.29
C LEU A 5 25.54 22.77 8.98
N PHE A 6 25.70 21.99 7.97
CA PHE A 6 24.98 22.15 6.72
C PHE A 6 23.56 22.57 7.05
N ASP A 7 23.14 23.72 6.56
CA ASP A 7 21.80 24.23 6.86
C ASP A 7 20.79 23.26 6.23
N PHE A 8 20.24 22.38 7.07
CA PHE A 8 19.36 21.32 6.60
C PHE A 8 18.11 21.95 6.00
N LYS A 9 18.03 21.93 4.70
CA LYS A 9 16.79 22.19 3.96
C LYS A 9 16.10 20.85 3.74
N PRO A 10 14.77 20.76 3.96
CA PRO A 10 14.03 19.55 3.60
C PRO A 10 14.38 19.13 2.16
N SER A 11 14.74 17.88 1.99
CA SER A 11 15.04 17.33 0.66
C SER A 11 13.95 17.74 -0.33
N GLU A 12 14.34 18.08 -1.56
CA GLU A 12 13.40 18.36 -2.64
C GLU A 12 12.41 17.21 -2.92
N TRP A 13 12.80 15.99 -2.53
CA TRP A 13 11.99 14.78 -2.67
C TRP A 13 10.94 14.60 -1.58
N LEU A 14 11.05 15.31 -0.45
CA LEU A 14 9.98 15.27 0.55
C LEU A 14 8.68 15.83 -0.05
N PRO A 15 7.57 15.09 0.07
CA PRO A 15 6.32 15.52 -0.54
C PRO A 15 5.76 16.80 0.13
N VAL A 16 5.92 16.91 1.45
CA VAL A 16 5.46 18.07 2.24
C VAL A 16 6.63 19.01 2.52
N LYS A 17 6.43 20.33 2.36
CA LYS A 17 7.45 21.37 2.59
C LYS A 17 7.15 22.26 3.80
N ASP A 18 5.96 22.14 4.38
CA ASP A 18 5.60 22.90 5.58
C ASP A 18 6.47 22.48 6.77
N LYS A 19 7.28 23.41 7.27
CA LYS A 19 8.22 23.17 8.35
C LYS A 19 7.54 22.77 9.65
N ALA A 20 6.36 23.33 9.96
CA ALA A 20 5.63 23.02 11.18
C ALA A 20 5.09 21.58 11.13
N VAL A 21 4.57 21.15 9.97
CA VAL A 21 4.13 19.76 9.74
C VAL A 21 5.31 18.80 9.87
N LEU A 22 6.43 19.10 9.22
CA LEU A 22 7.63 18.26 9.29
C LEU A 22 8.18 18.15 10.71
N GLU A 23 8.21 19.26 11.44
CA GLU A 23 8.68 19.29 12.83
C GLU A 23 7.72 18.52 13.75
N HIS A 24 6.42 18.69 13.59
CA HIS A 24 5.41 17.92 14.31
C HIS A 24 5.61 16.41 14.08
N CYS A 25 5.58 15.97 12.84
CA CYS A 25 5.72 14.54 12.48
C CYS A 25 7.05 13.95 12.98
N ARG A 26 8.15 14.71 12.85
CA ARG A 26 9.47 14.28 13.30
C ARG A 26 9.56 14.06 14.81
N ASN A 27 8.84 14.88 15.59
CA ASN A 27 8.91 14.86 17.05
C ASN A 27 7.95 13.86 17.71
N ILE A 28 7.07 13.19 16.95
CA ILE A 28 6.18 12.16 17.48
C ILE A 28 7.02 11.01 18.04
N LYS A 29 6.84 10.75 19.32
CA LYS A 29 7.54 9.68 20.04
C LYS A 29 6.79 8.35 19.88
N ARG A 30 7.51 7.24 20.11
CA ARG A 30 6.95 5.91 20.05
C ARG A 30 5.69 5.75 20.93
N GLU A 31 5.70 6.33 22.13
CA GLU A 31 4.61 6.25 23.12
C GLU A 31 3.35 7.02 22.69
N GLU A 32 3.50 7.95 21.74
CA GLU A 32 2.42 8.79 21.21
C GLU A 32 1.82 8.22 19.93
N MET A 33 2.41 7.15 19.36
CA MET A 33 2.01 6.63 18.06
C MET A 33 0.70 5.85 18.08
N GLU A 34 0.42 5.13 19.17
CA GLU A 34 -0.80 4.31 19.25
C GLU A 34 -2.03 5.16 19.48
N THR A 35 -2.79 5.41 18.43
CA THR A 35 -3.98 6.26 18.44
C THR A 35 -5.11 5.61 17.63
N THR A 36 -6.33 6.10 17.86
CA THR A 36 -7.47 5.80 17.00
C THR A 36 -8.22 7.12 16.80
N ASN A 37 -8.43 7.50 15.54
CA ASN A 37 -9.18 8.72 15.22
C ASN A 37 -10.71 8.46 15.19
N GLU A 38 -11.49 9.50 14.94
CA GLU A 38 -12.95 9.45 14.90
C GLU A 38 -13.53 8.57 13.78
N ASN A 39 -12.77 8.36 12.70
CA ASN A 39 -13.15 7.49 11.59
C ASN A 39 -12.85 5.99 11.88
N GLY A 40 -12.21 5.68 13.00
CA GLY A 40 -11.78 4.32 13.33
C GLY A 40 -10.46 3.92 12.69
N TYR A 41 -9.66 4.89 12.20
CA TYR A 41 -8.27 4.69 11.79
C TYR A 41 -7.42 4.44 13.03
N SER A 42 -6.93 3.21 13.20
CA SER A 42 -6.29 2.74 14.43
C SER A 42 -4.84 2.32 14.18
N ILE A 43 -3.91 2.97 14.86
CA ILE A 43 -2.47 2.69 14.75
C ILE A 43 -2.03 1.81 15.92
N ARG A 44 -1.30 0.74 15.61
CA ARG A 44 -0.75 -0.24 16.54
C ARG A 44 0.74 -0.42 16.29
N VAL A 45 1.55 -0.27 17.31
CA VAL A 45 2.99 -0.55 17.21
C VAL A 45 3.26 -1.96 17.70
N VAL A 46 3.81 -2.80 16.82
CA VAL A 46 4.03 -4.23 17.06
C VAL A 46 5.42 -4.67 16.62
N PRO A 47 6.00 -5.70 17.25
CA PRO A 47 7.32 -6.21 16.84
C PRO A 47 7.35 -6.79 15.42
N HIS A 48 6.25 -7.40 15.00
CA HIS A 48 6.16 -8.16 13.73
C HIS A 48 4.89 -7.80 12.95
N PRO A 49 4.85 -6.63 12.27
CA PRO A 49 3.66 -6.15 11.57
C PRO A 49 3.23 -7.11 10.44
N SER A 50 4.16 -7.76 9.75
CA SER A 50 3.83 -8.76 8.72
C SER A 50 3.04 -9.95 9.28
N SER A 51 3.38 -10.41 10.50
CA SER A 51 2.64 -11.49 11.16
C SER A 51 1.24 -11.02 11.61
N ALA A 52 1.14 -9.80 12.13
CA ALA A 52 -0.15 -9.23 12.52
C ALA A 52 -1.08 -9.12 11.31
N VAL A 53 -0.59 -8.57 10.20
CA VAL A 53 -1.34 -8.48 8.93
C VAL A 53 -1.74 -9.87 8.41
N ALA A 54 -0.84 -10.87 8.49
CA ALA A 54 -1.18 -12.22 8.07
C ALA A 54 -2.30 -12.84 8.91
N CYS A 55 -2.30 -12.61 10.23
CA CYS A 55 -3.38 -13.08 11.12
C CYS A 55 -4.71 -12.39 10.82
N GLU A 56 -4.70 -11.07 10.59
CA GLU A 56 -5.90 -10.32 10.23
C GLU A 56 -6.48 -10.79 8.88
N LEU A 57 -5.63 -10.95 7.86
CA LEU A 57 -6.05 -11.49 6.55
C LEU A 57 -6.63 -12.90 6.68
N PHE A 58 -6.00 -13.74 7.50
CA PHE A 58 -6.55 -15.06 7.80
C PHE A 58 -7.93 -14.96 8.45
N ASP A 59 -8.13 -14.05 9.41
CA ASP A 59 -9.42 -13.84 10.07
C ASP A 59 -10.50 -13.36 9.08
N TRP A 60 -10.15 -12.48 8.15
CA TRP A 60 -11.06 -12.06 7.07
C TRP A 60 -11.52 -13.23 6.20
N ILE A 61 -10.58 -14.12 5.79
CA ILE A 61 -10.90 -15.31 5.00
C ILE A 61 -11.72 -16.32 5.84
N TYR A 62 -11.34 -16.51 7.11
CA TYR A 62 -12.05 -17.39 8.04
C TYR A 62 -13.50 -16.95 8.23
N ARG A 63 -13.73 -15.68 8.51
CA ARG A 63 -15.10 -15.13 8.66
C ARG A 63 -15.90 -15.28 7.37
N SER A 64 -15.30 -15.00 6.22
CA SER A 64 -15.93 -15.20 4.91
C SER A 64 -16.37 -16.65 4.68
N ASP A 65 -15.55 -17.62 5.09
CA ASP A 65 -15.86 -19.04 4.96
C ASP A 65 -16.97 -19.50 5.92
N VAL A 66 -16.85 -19.14 7.21
CA VAL A 66 -17.81 -19.56 8.26
C VAL A 66 -19.19 -18.92 8.08
N GLU A 67 -19.22 -17.65 7.69
CA GLU A 67 -20.46 -16.89 7.46
C GLU A 67 -21.05 -17.15 6.07
N ASP A 68 -20.35 -17.91 5.22
CA ASP A 68 -20.68 -18.12 3.80
C ASP A 68 -20.95 -16.80 3.05
N LYS A 69 -20.11 -15.79 3.33
CA LYS A 69 -20.27 -14.44 2.84
C LYS A 69 -19.23 -14.09 1.80
N LYS A 70 -19.69 -13.55 0.64
CA LYS A 70 -18.80 -12.94 -0.33
C LYS A 70 -17.99 -11.81 0.33
N THR A 71 -16.68 -11.80 0.11
CA THR A 71 -15.76 -10.80 0.64
C THR A 71 -14.82 -10.33 -0.46
N VAL A 72 -14.83 -9.04 -0.73
CA VAL A 72 -14.00 -8.40 -1.76
C VAL A 72 -12.78 -7.77 -1.12
N ILE A 73 -11.60 -8.22 -1.52
CA ILE A 73 -10.33 -7.72 -0.96
C ILE A 73 -9.43 -7.23 -2.10
N VAL A 74 -8.93 -6.01 -1.96
CA VAL A 74 -7.87 -5.45 -2.83
C VAL A 74 -6.52 -5.71 -2.18
N PHE A 75 -5.65 -6.39 -2.91
CA PHE A 75 -4.36 -6.86 -2.43
C PHE A 75 -3.19 -6.09 -3.06
N PRO A 76 -2.19 -5.70 -2.26
CA PRO A 76 -0.90 -5.28 -2.79
C PRO A 76 -0.18 -6.47 -3.41
N ASN A 77 0.76 -6.18 -4.27
CA ASN A 77 1.51 -7.22 -4.95
C ASN A 77 2.83 -7.52 -4.24
N SER A 78 3.37 -8.73 -4.48
CA SER A 78 4.69 -9.18 -4.02
C SER A 78 4.86 -9.26 -2.48
N TRP A 79 3.84 -9.70 -1.77
CA TRP A 79 3.90 -9.95 -0.32
C TRP A 79 4.06 -11.44 0.02
N LYS A 80 4.96 -12.11 -0.66
CA LYS A 80 5.18 -13.55 -0.60
C LYS A 80 5.09 -14.15 0.81
N ASN A 81 5.81 -13.59 1.78
CA ASN A 81 5.86 -14.16 3.14
C ASN A 81 4.51 -14.08 3.85
N ILE A 82 3.78 -12.97 3.67
CA ILE A 82 2.43 -12.79 4.24
C ILE A 82 1.46 -13.75 3.58
N TYR A 83 1.43 -13.81 2.26
CA TYR A 83 0.52 -14.66 1.49
C TYR A 83 0.76 -16.14 1.74
N THR A 84 2.01 -16.57 1.79
CA THR A 84 2.37 -17.95 2.15
C THR A 84 1.89 -18.28 3.56
N SER A 85 2.04 -17.36 4.53
CA SER A 85 1.56 -17.54 5.90
C SER A 85 0.05 -17.67 5.97
N VAL A 86 -0.68 -16.80 5.27
CA VAL A 86 -2.15 -16.85 5.19
C VAL A 86 -2.63 -18.16 4.58
N ALA A 87 -2.10 -18.53 3.41
CA ALA A 87 -2.46 -19.78 2.76
C ALA A 87 -2.13 -21.02 3.61
N ASN A 88 -0.99 -21.01 4.31
CA ASN A 88 -0.63 -22.09 5.23
C ASN A 88 -1.61 -22.20 6.40
N MET A 89 -2.02 -21.09 7.00
CA MET A 89 -3.06 -21.11 8.05
C MET A 89 -4.37 -21.66 7.50
N CYS A 90 -4.82 -21.20 6.34
CA CYS A 90 -6.02 -21.71 5.68
C CYS A 90 -5.92 -23.23 5.42
N ASN A 91 -4.79 -23.69 4.89
CA ASN A 91 -4.54 -25.11 4.62
C ASN A 91 -4.55 -25.98 5.89
N VAL A 92 -3.92 -25.49 6.99
CA VAL A 92 -3.82 -26.22 8.25
C VAL A 92 -5.17 -26.30 8.98
N PHE A 93 -5.90 -25.17 8.99
CA PHE A 93 -7.19 -25.07 9.68
C PHE A 93 -8.38 -25.44 8.79
N ASN A 94 -8.13 -25.86 7.55
CA ASN A 94 -9.14 -26.26 6.56
C ASN A 94 -10.17 -25.14 6.30
N VAL A 95 -9.70 -23.89 6.18
CA VAL A 95 -10.49 -22.70 5.89
C VAL A 95 -10.50 -22.47 4.38
N SER A 96 -11.69 -22.36 3.81
CA SER A 96 -11.85 -22.16 2.37
C SER A 96 -11.89 -20.67 2.00
N ALA A 97 -11.16 -20.30 0.97
CA ALA A 97 -11.23 -18.98 0.37
C ALA A 97 -12.28 -18.88 -0.77
N ARG A 98 -13.22 -19.82 -0.86
CA ARG A 98 -14.20 -19.93 -1.96
C ARG A 98 -15.04 -18.67 -2.20
N ASN A 99 -15.23 -17.87 -1.17
CA ASN A 99 -16.05 -16.65 -1.20
C ASN A 99 -15.21 -15.36 -1.35
N ILE A 100 -13.88 -15.49 -1.49
CA ILE A 100 -12.99 -14.35 -1.64
C ILE A 100 -12.93 -13.93 -3.11
N HIS A 101 -13.29 -12.68 -3.38
CA HIS A 101 -13.03 -11.98 -4.64
C HIS A 101 -11.78 -11.12 -4.46
N ALA A 102 -10.69 -11.53 -5.06
CA ALA A 102 -9.38 -10.93 -4.87
C ALA A 102 -9.05 -10.01 -6.06
N PHE A 103 -8.80 -8.75 -5.79
CA PHE A 103 -8.37 -7.76 -6.78
C PHE A 103 -6.89 -7.39 -6.56
N CYS A 104 -6.08 -7.46 -7.60
CA CYS A 104 -4.73 -6.88 -7.57
C CYS A 104 -4.83 -5.35 -7.61
N MET A 105 -4.11 -4.65 -6.73
CA MET A 105 -4.22 -3.18 -6.68
C MET A 105 -3.53 -2.47 -7.85
N ASP A 106 -2.56 -3.12 -8.51
CA ASP A 106 -1.78 -2.52 -9.58
C ASP A 106 -1.11 -3.56 -10.49
N GLU A 107 -0.61 -3.10 -11.64
CA GLU A 107 0.23 -3.86 -12.57
C GLU A 107 1.12 -2.90 -13.38
N TYR A 108 2.23 -3.39 -13.90
CA TYR A 108 3.07 -2.62 -14.82
C TYR A 108 2.45 -2.49 -16.21
N ALA A 109 2.82 -1.42 -16.91
CA ALA A 109 2.43 -1.17 -18.29
C ALA A 109 3.60 -0.62 -19.11
N ASP A 110 3.50 -0.70 -20.44
CA ASP A 110 4.43 -0.03 -21.35
C ASP A 110 4.03 1.42 -21.64
N GLU A 111 4.84 2.12 -22.46
CA GLU A 111 4.59 3.51 -22.84
C GLU A 111 3.35 3.71 -23.71
N ASP A 112 2.86 2.67 -24.37
CA ASP A 112 1.65 2.67 -25.20
C ASP A 112 0.39 2.34 -24.37
N GLY A 113 0.57 2.05 -23.07
CA GLY A 113 -0.52 1.73 -22.13
C GLY A 113 -0.94 0.26 -22.16
N ASN A 114 -0.15 -0.63 -22.78
CA ASN A 114 -0.43 -2.04 -22.71
C ASN A 114 -0.01 -2.60 -21.35
N VAL A 115 -0.93 -3.30 -20.71
CA VAL A 115 -0.72 -3.94 -19.41
C VAL A 115 0.22 -5.13 -19.54
N ALA A 116 1.16 -5.28 -18.62
CA ALA A 116 2.07 -6.42 -18.60
C ALA A 116 1.28 -7.74 -18.48
N PRO A 117 1.56 -8.72 -19.35
CA PRO A 117 0.85 -9.98 -19.31
C PRO A 117 1.23 -10.76 -18.04
N ILE A 118 0.27 -11.46 -17.45
CA ILE A 118 0.46 -12.27 -16.24
C ILE A 118 1.59 -13.32 -16.38
N SER A 119 1.93 -13.71 -17.60
CA SER A 119 3.05 -14.61 -17.89
C SER A 119 4.43 -13.96 -17.85
N TRP A 120 4.50 -12.64 -17.81
CA TRP A 120 5.78 -11.95 -17.66
C TRP A 120 6.34 -12.19 -16.26
N ASN A 121 7.62 -12.54 -16.16
CA ASN A 121 8.26 -12.94 -14.92
C ASN A 121 8.36 -11.84 -13.85
N ARG A 122 7.98 -10.60 -14.16
CA ARG A 122 7.89 -9.47 -13.24
C ARG A 122 6.47 -8.90 -13.11
N SER A 123 5.49 -9.54 -13.74
CA SER A 123 4.09 -9.15 -13.58
C SER A 123 3.69 -9.24 -12.12
N LEU A 124 3.08 -8.18 -11.61
CA LEU A 124 2.58 -8.10 -10.24
C LEU A 124 1.43 -9.09 -10.04
N GLY A 125 0.49 -9.15 -10.98
CA GLY A 125 -0.58 -10.13 -10.99
C GLY A 125 -0.06 -11.57 -11.09
N GLY A 126 1.00 -11.82 -11.89
CA GLY A 126 1.67 -13.12 -11.98
C GLY A 126 2.29 -13.54 -10.64
N HIS A 127 2.94 -12.61 -9.95
CA HIS A 127 3.45 -12.85 -8.59
C HIS A 127 2.32 -13.13 -7.61
N PHE A 128 1.22 -12.37 -7.66
CA PHE A 128 0.06 -12.60 -6.79
C PHE A 128 -0.54 -14.00 -7.00
N MET A 129 -0.69 -14.44 -8.25
CA MET A 129 -1.17 -15.78 -8.56
C MET A 129 -0.25 -16.87 -7.99
N THR A 130 1.06 -16.71 -8.09
CA THR A 130 2.02 -17.71 -7.61
C THR A 130 2.22 -17.67 -6.09
N GLU A 131 2.20 -16.48 -5.49
CA GLU A 131 2.53 -16.26 -4.07
C GLU A 131 1.30 -16.37 -3.16
N PHE A 132 0.09 -16.14 -3.67
CA PHE A 132 -1.18 -16.26 -2.95
C PHE A 132 -1.98 -17.45 -3.45
N TYR A 133 -2.55 -17.38 -4.66
CA TYR A 133 -3.51 -18.35 -5.17
C TYR A 133 -2.97 -19.79 -5.18
N MET A 134 -1.76 -20.00 -5.71
CA MET A 134 -1.14 -21.34 -5.82
C MET A 134 -0.67 -21.91 -4.47
N GLN A 135 -0.64 -21.11 -3.39
CA GLN A 135 -0.22 -21.58 -2.07
C GLN A 135 -1.34 -22.31 -1.31
N PHE A 136 -2.60 -22.06 -1.69
CA PHE A 136 -3.72 -22.82 -1.13
C PHE A 136 -3.77 -24.23 -1.70
N ARG A 137 -4.23 -25.17 -0.88
CA ARG A 137 -4.69 -26.46 -1.38
C ARG A 137 -5.78 -26.24 -2.43
N GLU A 138 -5.84 -27.12 -3.44
CA GLU A 138 -6.75 -26.96 -4.58
C GLU A 138 -8.23 -26.86 -4.18
N ASP A 139 -8.61 -27.64 -3.16
CA ASP A 139 -9.98 -27.69 -2.61
C ASP A 139 -10.38 -26.47 -1.78
N LEU A 140 -9.40 -25.63 -1.39
CA LEU A 140 -9.61 -24.44 -0.57
C LEU A 140 -9.41 -23.11 -1.33
N ARG A 141 -8.96 -23.18 -2.58
CA ARG A 141 -8.69 -21.97 -3.41
C ARG A 141 -9.97 -21.19 -3.71
N PRO A 142 -9.86 -19.86 -3.89
CA PRO A 142 -10.91 -19.12 -4.56
C PRO A 142 -11.15 -19.70 -5.97
N PRO A 143 -12.37 -19.69 -6.49
CA PRO A 143 -12.59 -19.95 -7.91
C PRO A 143 -11.77 -18.99 -8.78
N LEU A 144 -11.15 -19.47 -9.85
CA LEU A 144 -10.27 -18.64 -10.68
C LEU A 144 -10.95 -17.37 -11.23
N ARG A 145 -12.27 -17.42 -11.49
CA ARG A 145 -13.05 -16.26 -11.94
C ARG A 145 -13.17 -15.15 -10.90
N GLN A 146 -12.82 -15.41 -9.63
CA GLN A 146 -12.82 -14.46 -8.53
C GLN A 146 -11.42 -13.83 -8.31
N MET A 147 -10.44 -14.21 -9.14
CA MET A 147 -9.09 -13.65 -9.11
C MET A 147 -8.99 -12.57 -10.19
N HIS A 148 -9.08 -11.31 -9.78
CA HIS A 148 -9.07 -10.16 -10.66
C HIS A 148 -7.69 -9.51 -10.69
N TYR A 149 -7.13 -9.38 -11.86
CA TYR A 149 -5.88 -8.67 -12.14
C TYR A 149 -6.06 -7.78 -13.38
N TYR A 150 -5.19 -6.80 -13.55
CA TYR A 150 -5.29 -5.89 -14.68
C TYR A 150 -4.99 -6.59 -16.00
N THR A 151 -5.76 -6.22 -17.00
CA THR A 151 -5.60 -6.61 -18.42
C THR A 151 -5.92 -5.42 -19.31
N ASN A 152 -5.56 -5.48 -20.59
CA ASN A 152 -5.90 -4.41 -21.53
C ASN A 152 -7.42 -4.19 -21.68
N GLU A 153 -8.22 -5.22 -21.41
CA GLU A 153 -9.67 -5.18 -21.55
C GLU A 153 -10.34 -4.50 -20.36
N ASN A 154 -9.75 -4.58 -19.14
CA ASN A 154 -10.41 -4.11 -17.93
C ASN A 154 -9.84 -2.81 -17.33
N ILE A 155 -8.76 -2.29 -17.87
CA ILE A 155 -8.08 -1.09 -17.36
C ILE A 155 -9.03 0.12 -17.17
N ASN A 156 -10.02 0.26 -18.03
CA ASN A 156 -10.94 1.39 -18.04
C ASN A 156 -12.22 1.17 -17.21
N CYS A 157 -12.39 0.00 -16.60
CA CYS A 157 -13.56 -0.35 -15.80
C CYS A 157 -13.21 -1.07 -14.48
N TYR A 158 -11.95 -1.01 -14.06
CA TYR A 158 -11.47 -1.76 -12.90
C TYR A 158 -12.11 -1.29 -11.59
N SER A 159 -12.31 0.01 -11.41
CA SER A 159 -13.04 0.54 -10.26
C SER A 159 -14.50 0.11 -10.27
N GLU A 160 -15.16 0.13 -11.45
CA GLU A 160 -16.53 -0.35 -11.61
C GLU A 160 -16.65 -1.84 -11.28
N MET A 161 -15.65 -2.66 -11.63
CA MET A 161 -15.61 -4.07 -11.25
C MET A 161 -15.52 -4.24 -9.72
N ILE A 162 -14.70 -3.43 -9.03
CA ILE A 162 -14.61 -3.43 -7.57
C ILE A 162 -15.94 -2.99 -6.94
N GLU A 163 -16.57 -1.93 -7.47
CA GLU A 163 -17.88 -1.44 -7.02
C GLU A 163 -18.97 -2.51 -7.19
N GLU A 164 -19.04 -3.17 -8.35
CA GLU A 164 -20.03 -4.21 -8.65
C GLU A 164 -19.86 -5.43 -7.76
N GLU A 165 -18.63 -5.93 -7.64
CA GLU A 165 -18.36 -7.10 -6.80
C GLU A 165 -18.52 -6.80 -5.32
N GLY A 166 -18.17 -5.60 -4.87
CA GLY A 166 -18.19 -5.18 -3.47
C GLY A 166 -19.42 -4.42 -3.04
N ASP A 167 -20.47 -4.29 -3.87
CA ASP A 167 -21.66 -3.51 -3.56
C ASP A 167 -21.32 -2.07 -3.11
N GLY A 168 -20.61 -1.35 -3.99
CA GLY A 168 -20.19 0.03 -3.83
C GLY A 168 -18.74 0.24 -3.38
N GLY A 169 -17.96 -0.82 -3.20
CA GLY A 169 -16.53 -0.76 -2.86
C GLY A 169 -16.02 -2.04 -2.22
N ALA A 170 -14.71 -2.20 -2.09
CA ALA A 170 -14.12 -3.37 -1.47
C ALA A 170 -14.49 -3.49 0.02
N ASP A 171 -14.56 -4.71 0.54
CA ASP A 171 -14.70 -4.93 1.98
C ASP A 171 -13.40 -4.58 2.72
N LEU A 172 -12.26 -4.86 2.08
CA LEU A 172 -10.93 -4.59 2.63
C LEU A 172 -9.97 -4.14 1.54
N ILE A 173 -9.18 -3.10 1.81
CA ILE A 173 -7.94 -2.82 1.08
C ILE A 173 -6.75 -3.11 1.98
N VAL A 174 -5.77 -3.85 1.45
CA VAL A 174 -4.52 -4.14 2.13
C VAL A 174 -3.41 -3.32 1.49
N SER A 175 -2.59 -2.63 2.30
CA SER A 175 -1.55 -1.75 1.77
C SER A 175 -0.29 -1.69 2.63
N ALA A 176 0.71 -0.98 2.16
CA ALA A 176 1.91 -0.60 2.91
C ALA A 176 2.33 0.81 2.53
N THR A 177 3.09 1.46 3.42
CA THR A 177 3.67 2.77 3.10
C THR A 177 4.73 2.66 2.01
N GLY A 178 4.67 3.58 1.05
CA GLY A 178 5.70 3.74 0.02
C GLY A 178 6.67 4.88 0.34
N TRP A 179 7.80 4.94 -0.37
CA TRP A 179 8.86 5.93 -0.12
C TRP A 179 8.47 7.39 -0.37
N VAL A 180 7.41 7.62 -1.11
CA VAL A 180 6.89 8.97 -1.39
C VAL A 180 5.55 9.24 -0.70
N GLY A 181 5.10 8.34 0.17
CA GLY A 181 3.78 8.43 0.79
C GLY A 181 2.64 8.08 -0.15
N HIS A 182 2.93 7.24 -1.13
CA HIS A 182 1.92 6.66 -2.03
C HIS A 182 1.22 5.46 -1.40
N THR A 183 0.08 5.12 -1.94
CA THR A 183 -0.54 3.80 -1.84
C THR A 183 -0.80 3.27 -3.25
N ALA A 184 -0.63 1.96 -3.49
CA ALA A 184 -0.59 1.43 -4.85
C ALA A 184 0.43 2.23 -5.70
N PHE A 185 0.09 2.59 -6.95
CA PHE A 185 0.84 3.57 -7.73
C PHE A 185 0.13 4.94 -7.79
N ILE A 186 -0.64 5.29 -6.76
CA ILE A 186 -1.17 6.64 -6.57
C ILE A 186 -0.04 7.53 -6.06
N ASP A 187 0.85 7.88 -6.98
CA ASP A 187 2.04 8.67 -6.67
C ASP A 187 1.73 10.18 -6.58
N PRO A 188 2.40 10.90 -5.68
CA PRO A 188 2.17 12.34 -5.54
C PRO A 188 2.53 13.10 -6.81
N LEU A 189 1.74 14.11 -7.15
CA LEU A 189 1.99 15.08 -8.21
C LEU A 189 2.17 14.48 -9.62
N THR A 190 1.79 13.23 -9.83
CA THR A 190 1.78 12.63 -11.17
C THR A 190 0.59 13.16 -11.98
N LYS A 191 0.71 13.10 -13.29
CA LYS A 191 -0.31 13.65 -14.19
C LYS A 191 -1.68 12.99 -13.98
N ALA A 192 -1.70 11.68 -13.73
CA ALA A 192 -2.91 10.90 -13.57
C ALA A 192 -3.71 11.31 -12.32
N PHE A 193 -3.00 11.69 -11.23
CA PHE A 193 -3.60 12.04 -9.94
C PHE A 193 -3.52 13.54 -9.64
N LYS A 194 -3.35 14.36 -10.66
CA LYS A 194 -3.38 15.81 -10.50
C LYS A 194 -4.83 16.30 -10.40
N ALA A 195 -5.14 16.98 -9.31
CA ALA A 195 -6.43 17.61 -9.07
C ALA A 195 -6.22 19.02 -8.51
N ASP A 196 -7.25 19.87 -8.57
CA ASP A 196 -7.19 21.23 -8.06
C ASP A 196 -7.39 21.28 -6.52
N ASN A 197 -8.02 20.27 -5.97
CA ASN A 197 -8.32 20.14 -4.55
C ASN A 197 -8.48 18.67 -4.15
N LEU A 198 -8.52 18.42 -2.83
CA LEU A 198 -8.65 17.07 -2.28
C LEU A 198 -9.96 16.39 -2.68
N GLU A 199 -11.07 17.12 -2.75
CA GLU A 199 -12.38 16.55 -3.11
C GLU A 199 -12.37 15.96 -4.53
N ASP A 200 -11.77 16.67 -5.49
CA ASP A 200 -11.64 16.18 -6.86
C ASP A 200 -10.62 15.05 -6.98
N PHE A 201 -9.53 15.10 -6.19
CA PHE A 201 -8.57 13.99 -6.09
C PHE A 201 -9.24 12.69 -5.65
N LEU A 202 -10.10 12.74 -4.62
CA LEU A 202 -10.79 11.57 -4.10
C LEU A 202 -11.80 10.93 -5.07
N LYS A 203 -12.15 11.61 -6.16
CA LYS A 203 -13.03 11.10 -7.23
C LYS A 203 -12.30 10.37 -8.34
N ILE A 204 -10.95 10.42 -8.35
CA ILE A 204 -10.16 9.79 -9.42
C ILE A 204 -10.19 8.27 -9.24
N LYS A 205 -10.65 7.58 -10.27
CA LYS A 205 -10.76 6.12 -10.37
C LYS A 205 -9.47 5.48 -10.89
N ALA A 206 -9.47 4.16 -10.93
CA ALA A 206 -8.36 3.36 -11.48
C ALA A 206 -7.97 3.79 -12.89
N GLY A 207 -6.68 3.72 -13.21
CA GLY A 207 -6.20 4.11 -14.51
C GLY A 207 -4.71 3.94 -14.74
N PHE A 208 -4.27 4.38 -15.91
CA PHE A 208 -2.87 4.36 -16.35
C PHE A 208 -2.09 5.53 -15.75
N VAL A 209 -0.87 5.26 -15.28
CA VAL A 209 -0.05 6.22 -14.56
C VAL A 209 1.42 6.21 -15.02
N ASP A 210 2.08 7.36 -14.87
CA ASP A 210 3.53 7.54 -14.98
C ASP A 210 4.10 7.58 -13.55
N ASN A 211 4.81 6.53 -13.16
CA ASN A 211 5.27 6.36 -11.79
C ASN A 211 6.32 7.40 -11.37
N HIS A 212 6.25 7.83 -10.12
CA HIS A 212 7.24 8.71 -9.53
C HIS A 212 8.63 8.04 -9.50
N ARG A 213 9.69 8.82 -9.68
CA ARG A 213 11.06 8.31 -9.75
C ARG A 213 11.48 7.50 -8.52
N LEU A 214 11.09 7.94 -7.32
CA LEU A 214 11.40 7.21 -6.08
C LEU A 214 10.59 5.92 -5.97
N THR A 215 9.38 5.86 -6.51
CA THR A 215 8.59 4.63 -6.60
C THR A 215 9.26 3.61 -7.52
N ILE A 216 9.77 4.05 -8.68
CA ILE A 216 10.55 3.21 -9.58
C ILE A 216 11.82 2.70 -8.85
N GLN A 217 12.51 3.56 -8.10
CA GLN A 217 13.70 3.19 -7.34
C GLN A 217 13.38 2.19 -6.24
N GLN A 218 12.28 2.39 -5.51
CA GLN A 218 11.79 1.47 -4.48
C GLN A 218 11.51 0.08 -5.07
N ASN A 219 10.77 0.03 -6.18
CA ASN A 219 10.38 -1.22 -6.85
C ASN A 219 11.55 -1.91 -7.58
N SER A 220 12.64 -1.22 -7.82
CA SER A 220 13.91 -1.83 -8.27
C SER A 220 14.70 -2.45 -7.13
N GLY A 221 14.16 -2.47 -5.90
CA GLY A 221 14.82 -2.98 -4.71
C GLY A 221 15.90 -2.07 -4.17
N GLY A 222 15.96 -0.81 -4.60
CA GLY A 222 16.96 0.18 -4.18
C GLY A 222 18.38 -0.07 -4.69
N VAL A 223 18.66 -1.25 -5.22
CA VAL A 223 20.02 -1.70 -5.64
C VAL A 223 20.10 -2.10 -7.11
N SER A 224 18.95 -2.38 -7.74
CA SER A 224 18.90 -2.70 -9.16
C SER A 224 18.88 -1.44 -10.02
N PRO A 225 19.35 -1.50 -11.27
CA PRO A 225 19.22 -0.38 -12.20
C PRO A 225 17.77 0.02 -12.41
N LEU A 226 17.49 1.33 -12.50
CA LEU A 226 16.14 1.87 -12.66
C LEU A 226 15.38 1.29 -13.86
N TRP A 227 16.08 0.96 -14.96
CA TRP A 227 15.46 0.37 -16.15
C TRP A 227 14.94 -1.06 -15.96
N HIS A 228 15.15 -1.67 -14.80
CA HIS A 228 14.56 -2.97 -14.46
C HIS A 228 13.12 -2.85 -14.01
N THR A 229 12.65 -1.66 -13.67
CA THR A 229 11.27 -1.40 -13.25
C THR A 229 10.60 -0.54 -14.32
N PRO A 230 9.48 -0.96 -14.87
CA PRO A 230 8.73 -0.15 -15.83
C PRO A 230 8.38 1.21 -15.27
N ARG A 231 8.41 2.21 -16.14
CA ARG A 231 8.05 3.58 -15.80
C ARG A 231 6.55 3.75 -15.63
N TYR A 232 5.77 2.99 -16.37
CA TYR A 232 4.33 3.10 -16.41
C TYR A 232 3.66 1.92 -15.71
N SER A 233 2.46 2.17 -15.22
CA SER A 233 1.63 1.19 -14.53
C SER A 233 0.15 1.47 -14.73
N VAL A 234 -0.67 0.55 -14.31
CA VAL A 234 -2.09 0.71 -14.07
C VAL A 234 -2.35 0.46 -12.59
N THR A 235 -3.28 1.19 -11.99
CA THR A 235 -3.48 1.14 -10.54
C THR A 235 -4.90 1.54 -10.16
N ILE A 236 -5.34 1.10 -8.98
CA ILE A 236 -6.55 1.65 -8.35
C ILE A 236 -6.40 3.16 -8.14
N GLY A 237 -7.51 3.85 -7.95
CA GLY A 237 -7.53 5.28 -7.69
C GLY A 237 -7.82 5.62 -6.22
N PRO A 238 -7.66 6.90 -5.83
CA PRO A 238 -8.12 7.40 -4.54
C PRO A 238 -9.60 7.08 -4.28
N TYR A 239 -10.42 7.07 -5.32
CA TYR A 239 -11.82 6.68 -5.26
C TYR A 239 -11.99 5.28 -4.63
N ASP A 240 -11.25 4.30 -5.13
CA ASP A 240 -11.35 2.91 -4.65
C ASP A 240 -10.93 2.80 -3.18
N VAL A 241 -9.93 3.61 -2.77
CA VAL A 241 -9.44 3.64 -1.39
C VAL A 241 -10.51 4.15 -0.43
N ILE A 242 -11.15 5.29 -0.72
CA ILE A 242 -12.11 5.89 0.22
C ILE A 242 -13.47 5.19 0.22
N HIS A 243 -13.79 4.39 -0.81
CA HIS A 243 -15.03 3.61 -0.88
C HIS A 243 -14.87 2.19 -0.31
N ALA A 244 -13.66 1.78 0.07
CA ALA A 244 -13.47 0.55 0.81
C ALA A 244 -14.03 0.68 2.24
N ARG A 245 -14.63 -0.39 2.76
CA ARG A 245 -15.24 -0.41 4.10
C ARG A 245 -14.20 -0.38 5.21
N GLU A 246 -13.11 -1.12 5.01
CA GLU A 246 -11.98 -1.15 5.94
C GLU A 246 -10.66 -1.23 5.17
N HIS A 247 -9.57 -0.86 5.84
CA HIS A 247 -8.25 -1.07 5.33
C HIS A 247 -7.32 -1.67 6.39
N LEU A 248 -6.28 -2.34 5.90
CA LEU A 248 -5.27 -2.99 6.71
C LEU A 248 -3.90 -2.62 6.17
N GLU A 249 -3.10 -1.93 6.96
CA GLU A 249 -1.81 -1.44 6.52
C GLU A 249 -0.65 -2.02 7.33
N ARG A 250 0.49 -2.13 6.63
CA ARG A 250 1.76 -2.49 7.24
C ARG A 250 2.78 -1.37 7.02
N HIS A 251 3.27 -0.79 8.09
CA HIS A 251 4.40 0.13 8.09
C HIS A 251 5.63 -0.54 8.68
N ASP A 252 6.53 -0.99 7.83
CA ASP A 252 7.78 -1.64 8.20
C ASP A 252 8.92 -1.11 7.35
N LEU A 253 10.13 -1.12 7.88
CA LEU A 253 11.30 -0.72 7.11
C LEU A 253 11.52 -1.70 5.95
N GLN A 254 11.59 -1.19 4.75
CA GLN A 254 11.89 -1.97 3.55
C GLN A 254 13.40 -2.07 3.32
N ASN A 255 14.14 -1.09 3.80
CA ASN A 255 15.58 -1.03 3.71
C ASN A 255 16.20 -0.79 5.08
N VAL A 256 17.37 -1.40 5.31
CA VAL A 256 18.17 -1.19 6.50
C VAL A 256 19.25 -0.14 6.23
N GLY A 257 19.67 0.56 7.27
CA GLY A 257 20.74 1.57 7.18
C GLY A 257 20.22 3.00 7.01
N GLY A 258 20.90 3.82 6.21
CA GLY A 258 20.66 5.26 6.09
C GLY A 258 19.28 5.68 5.56
N TYR A 259 18.52 4.76 4.99
CA TYR A 259 17.18 5.03 4.49
C TYR A 259 16.09 4.99 5.56
N ALA A 260 16.37 4.43 6.74
CA ALA A 260 15.38 4.23 7.80
C ALA A 260 14.72 5.53 8.25
N SER A 261 15.48 6.61 8.39
CA SER A 261 14.94 7.92 8.78
C SER A 261 14.02 8.53 7.73
N TRP A 262 14.31 8.31 6.45
CA TRP A 262 13.42 8.69 5.35
C TRP A 262 12.08 7.95 5.45
N GLU A 263 12.10 6.62 5.55
CA GLU A 263 10.90 5.80 5.66
C GLU A 263 10.10 6.15 6.92
N ARG A 264 10.76 6.38 8.04
CA ARG A 264 10.13 6.86 9.29
C ARG A 264 9.43 8.21 9.13
N MET A 265 10.03 9.14 8.40
CA MET A 265 9.42 10.44 8.14
C MET A 265 8.19 10.30 7.24
N ILE A 266 8.29 9.55 6.16
CA ILE A 266 7.16 9.30 5.24
C ILE A 266 6.02 8.59 5.96
N SER A 267 6.32 7.56 6.76
CA SER A 267 5.33 6.89 7.59
C SER A 267 4.60 7.88 8.52
N ARG A 268 5.34 8.74 9.22
CA ARG A 268 4.72 9.74 10.11
C ARG A 268 3.90 10.79 9.36
N LEU A 269 4.36 11.22 8.18
CA LEU A 269 3.57 12.12 7.32
C LEU A 269 2.24 11.48 6.90
N GLN A 270 2.25 10.21 6.55
CA GLN A 270 1.04 9.46 6.22
C GLN A 270 0.10 9.32 7.43
N LEU A 271 0.64 8.98 8.60
CA LEU A 271 -0.15 8.61 9.79
C LEU A 271 -0.66 9.82 10.58
N TYR A 272 0.09 10.92 10.61
CA TYR A 272 -0.14 12.06 11.51
C TYR A 272 -0.03 13.41 10.81
N GLY A 273 0.38 13.44 9.56
CA GLY A 273 0.38 14.65 8.74
C GLY A 273 -1.02 15.02 8.29
N PRO A 274 -1.18 16.14 7.61
CA PRO A 274 -2.46 16.52 7.02
C PRO A 274 -2.84 15.54 5.90
N VAL A 275 -4.14 15.28 5.77
CA VAL A 275 -4.66 14.56 4.60
C VAL A 275 -4.50 15.46 3.37
N CYS A 276 -3.67 15.04 2.41
CA CYS A 276 -3.33 15.87 1.26
C CYS A 276 -2.88 15.01 0.06
N MET A 277 -2.92 15.60 -1.12
CA MET A 277 -2.51 14.96 -2.37
C MET A 277 -0.99 14.75 -2.48
N GLU A 278 -0.22 15.52 -1.73
CA GLU A 278 1.24 15.40 -1.66
C GLU A 278 1.67 14.12 -0.93
N VAL A 279 0.80 13.58 -0.08
CA VAL A 279 0.97 12.28 0.59
C VAL A 279 -0.28 11.44 0.33
N PRO A 280 -0.44 10.86 -0.86
CA PRO A 280 -1.68 10.20 -1.26
C PRO A 280 -2.20 9.16 -0.26
N ALA A 281 -1.32 8.40 0.37
CA ALA A 281 -1.70 7.42 1.37
C ALA A 281 -2.27 8.05 2.67
N SER A 282 -2.14 9.37 2.87
CA SER A 282 -2.77 10.05 4.00
C SER A 282 -4.31 9.99 3.98
N ILE A 283 -4.91 9.70 2.80
CA ILE A 283 -6.37 9.56 2.65
C ILE A 283 -6.93 8.40 3.47
N TYR A 284 -6.12 7.42 3.84
CA TYR A 284 -6.54 6.34 4.75
C TYR A 284 -7.01 6.87 6.11
N GLN A 285 -6.53 8.03 6.56
CA GLN A 285 -7.04 8.67 7.78
C GLN A 285 -8.53 9.03 7.72
N LEU A 286 -9.12 9.09 6.52
CA LEU A 286 -10.55 9.34 6.29
C LEU A 286 -11.41 8.08 6.40
N THR A 287 -10.80 6.90 6.50
CA THR A 287 -11.45 5.60 6.45
C THR A 287 -11.22 4.82 7.75
N LYS A 288 -12.00 3.76 7.97
CA LYS A 288 -11.80 2.82 9.07
C LYS A 288 -10.70 1.83 8.71
N GLY A 289 -9.84 1.46 9.67
CA GLY A 289 -8.86 0.41 9.46
C GLY A 289 -7.82 0.29 10.56
N THR A 290 -6.96 -0.71 10.41
CA THR A 290 -5.85 -0.99 11.34
C THR A 290 -4.52 -0.85 10.64
N ILE A 291 -3.61 -0.12 11.26
CA ILE A 291 -2.25 0.10 10.78
C ILE A 291 -1.28 -0.52 11.76
N TYR A 292 -0.53 -1.50 11.30
CA TYR A 292 0.53 -2.12 12.06
C TYR A 292 1.88 -1.50 11.71
N VAL A 293 2.46 -0.81 12.68
CA VAL A 293 3.77 -0.14 12.58
C VAL A 293 4.80 -0.98 13.31
N SER A 294 5.96 -1.24 12.72
CA SER A 294 7.03 -1.96 13.42
C SER A 294 7.69 -1.09 14.48
N GLU A 295 8.25 -1.73 15.51
CA GLU A 295 9.06 -1.04 16.54
C GLU A 295 10.24 -0.29 15.90
N ASP A 296 10.84 -0.82 14.84
CA ASP A 296 11.92 -0.14 14.13
C ASP A 296 11.44 1.10 13.35
N MET A 297 10.24 1.05 12.78
CA MET A 297 9.62 2.20 12.12
C MET A 297 9.23 3.28 13.15
N ALA A 298 8.85 2.86 14.36
CA ALA A 298 8.47 3.76 15.45
C ALA A 298 9.64 4.48 16.14
N ARG A 299 10.89 4.09 15.86
CA ARG A 299 12.08 4.73 16.44
C ARG A 299 12.12 6.23 16.11
N PRO A 300 12.80 7.05 16.94
CA PRO A 300 13.03 8.47 16.66
C PRO A 300 13.70 8.69 15.29
N ILE A 301 13.40 9.83 14.70
CA ILE A 301 14.08 10.32 13.50
C ILE A 301 15.23 11.21 13.93
N GLU A 302 16.44 10.71 13.82
CA GLU A 302 17.63 11.43 14.20
C GLU A 302 18.03 12.48 13.15
N PRO A 303 18.37 13.72 13.53
CA PRO A 303 18.77 14.75 12.58
C PRO A 303 19.97 14.35 11.69
N LEU A 304 20.91 13.59 12.25
CA LEU A 304 22.11 13.15 11.53
C LEU A 304 21.78 12.11 10.46
N ASP A 305 20.76 11.29 10.68
CA ASP A 305 20.31 10.31 9.68
C ASP A 305 19.72 10.98 8.43
N LEU A 306 19.13 12.18 8.61
CA LEU A 306 18.61 12.97 7.50
C LEU A 306 19.72 13.72 6.73
N ILE A 307 20.89 13.92 7.34
CA ILE A 307 22.05 14.55 6.70
C ILE A 307 22.90 13.49 5.94
N ALA A 308 22.85 12.25 6.38
CA ALA A 308 23.52 11.13 5.71
C ALA A 308 22.76 10.62 4.47
N LEU A 309 21.60 11.17 4.21
CA LEU A 309 20.80 10.98 3.01
C LEU A 309 21.04 12.11 2.00
#